data_44ac33b812df5e93eff77521ffe20be5
#
_entry.id   44ac33b812df5e93eff77521ffe20be5
#
_cell.length_a   1.000
_cell.length_b   1.000
_cell.length_c   1.000
_cell.angle_alpha   90.00
_cell.angle_beta   90.00
_cell.angle_gamma   90.00
#
_symmetry.space_group_name_H-M   'P 1'
#
loop_
_entity.id
_entity.type
_entity.pdbx_description
1 polymer ?
#
loop_
_entity_poly.entity_id
_entity_poly.type
_entity_poly.pdbx_seq_one_letter_code
_entity_poly.pdbx_strand_id
1 'polypeptide(L)'
;MSDKSPDDHHAHDDHDHHSHDDNHDHHAHDVETAAVAILTVSSSRSLEEDPSGEYIASAFEEAGHEVAIRELVPDDFDDVQSTVDRLASREDTDAVVTTGGTGITPDDVTPEAVERLFDKQLPGFGELFRQLSYQEVGTKSIGSRAVAGVDDGTPVFCLPGSENAVRLGIEEIILPEIGHLAGLAAREE
;
A
#
# COMPACT_ATOMS: atom_id res chain seq x y z
N MET A 1 -18.36 13.41 -81.46
CA MET A 1 -18.28 12.02 -81.14
C MET A 1 -17.72 11.97 -79.74
N SER A 2 -18.57 12.05 -78.74
CA SER A 2 -19.18 10.96 -77.98
C SER A 2 -18.09 10.14 -77.31
N ASP A 3 -17.95 10.32 -76.00
CA ASP A 3 -18.57 9.33 -75.14
C ASP A 3 -18.53 9.75 -73.64
N LYS A 4 -19.54 9.33 -72.94
CA LYS A 4 -19.87 9.62 -71.54
C LYS A 4 -19.06 8.76 -70.59
N SER A 5 -18.60 9.35 -69.49
CA SER A 5 -18.26 8.60 -68.25
C SER A 5 -19.50 8.50 -67.38
N PRO A 6 -19.72 7.36 -66.72
CA PRO A 6 -20.67 7.27 -65.61
C PRO A 6 -20.01 7.50 -64.26
N ASP A 7 -20.77 8.13 -63.37
CA ASP A 7 -20.53 8.42 -61.98
C ASP A 7 -20.33 7.13 -61.15
N ASP A 8 -19.31 7.09 -60.32
CA ASP A 8 -19.19 6.12 -59.24
C ASP A 8 -19.34 6.84 -57.89
N HIS A 9 -20.48 6.61 -57.25
CA HIS A 9 -20.79 7.00 -55.90
C HIS A 9 -20.02 6.13 -54.90
N HIS A 10 -19.01 6.67 -54.26
CA HIS A 10 -18.45 6.07 -53.05
C HIS A 10 -19.29 6.46 -51.83
N ALA A 11 -19.98 5.46 -51.31
CA ALA A 11 -20.63 5.53 -50.03
C ALA A 11 -19.55 5.70 -48.91
N HIS A 12 -19.73 6.72 -48.11
CA HIS A 12 -18.98 6.87 -46.85
C HIS A 12 -19.55 5.91 -45.84
N ASP A 13 -18.76 4.90 -45.49
CA ASP A 13 -18.98 4.06 -44.29
C ASP A 13 -18.63 4.92 -43.06
N ASP A 14 -19.67 5.32 -42.35
CA ASP A 14 -19.57 5.92 -41.02
C ASP A 14 -19.08 4.78 -40.04
N HIS A 15 -17.79 4.79 -39.74
CA HIS A 15 -17.28 4.01 -38.62
C HIS A 15 -17.65 4.73 -37.33
N ASP A 16 -18.71 4.23 -36.70
CA ASP A 16 -19.04 4.48 -35.30
C ASP A 16 -17.85 4.07 -34.43
N HIS A 17 -17.08 5.04 -33.99
CA HIS A 17 -16.14 4.85 -32.90
C HIS A 17 -16.92 4.70 -31.61
N HIS A 18 -17.19 3.46 -31.22
CA HIS A 18 -17.55 3.13 -29.86
C HIS A 18 -16.34 3.44 -28.98
N SER A 19 -16.38 4.60 -28.36
CA SER A 19 -15.54 4.91 -27.20
C SER A 19 -16.02 3.99 -26.06
N HIS A 20 -15.27 2.93 -25.82
CA HIS A 20 -15.42 2.15 -24.62
C HIS A 20 -14.91 3.01 -23.45
N ASP A 21 -15.83 3.58 -22.70
CA ASP A 21 -15.60 4.13 -21.38
C ASP A 21 -15.46 2.95 -20.38
N ASP A 22 -14.35 2.21 -20.48
CA ASP A 22 -14.04 1.10 -19.55
C ASP A 22 -13.46 1.58 -18.21
N ASN A 23 -13.56 2.88 -17.90
CA ASN A 23 -12.91 3.46 -16.72
C ASN A 23 -13.83 3.63 -15.50
N HIS A 24 -15.07 3.09 -15.52
CA HIS A 24 -16.03 3.29 -14.43
C HIS A 24 -16.20 2.11 -13.47
N ASP A 25 -15.60 0.94 -13.73
CA ASP A 25 -15.84 -0.26 -12.89
C ASP A 25 -14.75 -0.53 -11.85
N HIS A 26 -13.58 0.12 -11.94
CA HIS A 26 -12.46 -0.18 -11.06
C HIS A 26 -12.59 0.44 -9.65
N HIS A 27 -13.35 1.51 -9.48
CA HIS A 27 -13.55 2.20 -8.19
C HIS A 27 -14.84 1.81 -7.46
N ALA A 28 -15.62 0.89 -7.99
CA ALA A 28 -16.91 0.49 -7.39
C ALA A 28 -16.77 -0.23 -6.03
N HIS A 29 -15.56 -0.53 -5.60
CA HIS A 29 -15.27 -1.27 -4.38
C HIS A 29 -14.26 -0.55 -3.46
N ASP A 30 -13.88 0.68 -3.77
CA ASP A 30 -12.96 1.42 -2.93
C ASP A 30 -13.61 1.72 -1.57
N VAL A 31 -12.85 1.51 -0.50
CA VAL A 31 -13.27 1.85 0.87
C VAL A 31 -13.05 3.35 1.07
N GLU A 32 -14.14 4.11 1.28
CA GLU A 32 -14.05 5.56 1.48
C GLU A 32 -13.28 5.92 2.76
N THR A 33 -13.51 5.17 3.83
CA THR A 33 -12.85 5.33 5.13
C THR A 33 -12.28 3.99 5.56
N ALA A 34 -10.98 3.83 5.52
CA ALA A 34 -10.29 2.63 5.98
C ALA A 34 -9.94 2.75 7.47
N ALA A 35 -10.14 1.68 8.23
CA ALA A 35 -9.69 1.54 9.60
C ALA A 35 -8.29 0.88 9.62
N VAL A 36 -7.27 1.57 10.13
CA VAL A 36 -5.88 1.14 10.05
C VAL A 36 -5.34 0.76 11.42
N ALA A 37 -4.75 -0.43 11.51
CA ALA A 37 -3.93 -0.82 12.66
C ALA A 37 -2.47 -0.42 12.44
N ILE A 38 -1.84 0.17 13.45
CA ILE A 38 -0.47 0.67 13.39
C ILE A 38 0.39 -0.10 14.37
N LEU A 39 1.48 -0.68 13.88
CA LEU A 39 2.45 -1.41 14.68
C LEU A 39 3.83 -0.76 14.59
N THR A 40 4.36 -0.29 15.70
CA THR A 40 5.75 0.14 15.78
C THR A 40 6.61 -1.01 16.31
N VAL A 41 7.65 -1.33 15.55
CA VAL A 41 8.65 -2.34 15.92
C VAL A 41 9.89 -1.63 16.43
N SER A 42 10.15 -1.71 17.73
CA SER A 42 11.29 -1.06 18.37
C SER A 42 11.58 -1.61 19.76
N SER A 43 12.81 -2.02 20.00
CA SER A 43 13.29 -2.46 21.33
C SER A 43 13.71 -1.31 22.23
N SER A 44 13.75 -0.08 21.75
CA SER A 44 14.28 1.08 22.47
C SER A 44 13.23 2.17 22.76
N ARG A 45 12.04 2.09 22.18
CA ARG A 45 10.96 3.10 22.33
C ARG A 45 9.85 2.58 23.24
N SER A 46 9.04 3.52 23.75
CA SER A 46 7.73 3.26 24.32
C SER A 46 6.65 3.83 23.41
N LEU A 47 5.40 3.43 23.60
CA LEU A 47 4.28 3.95 22.82
C LEU A 47 4.09 5.49 23.00
N GLU A 48 4.49 6.04 24.16
CA GLU A 48 4.45 7.47 24.46
C GLU A 48 5.59 8.25 23.79
N GLU A 49 6.68 7.54 23.40
CA GLU A 49 7.85 8.10 22.73
C GLU A 49 8.03 7.53 21.32
N ASP A 50 6.92 7.43 20.56
CA ASP A 50 6.87 6.88 19.23
C ASP A 50 6.41 7.92 18.19
N PRO A 51 7.31 8.81 17.75
CA PRO A 51 6.97 9.85 16.80
C PRO A 51 6.57 9.30 15.42
N SER A 52 7.06 8.11 15.04
CA SER A 52 6.74 7.49 13.76
C SER A 52 5.29 6.97 13.73
N GLY A 53 4.90 6.22 14.77
CA GLY A 53 3.52 5.74 14.88
C GLY A 53 2.52 6.88 15.12
N GLU A 54 2.90 7.93 15.84
CA GLU A 54 2.06 9.12 16.01
C GLU A 54 1.87 9.87 14.70
N TYR A 55 2.94 10.02 13.91
CA TYR A 55 2.85 10.62 12.59
C TYR A 55 1.91 9.82 11.66
N ILE A 56 2.06 8.47 11.63
CA ILE A 56 1.18 7.62 10.82
C ILE A 56 -0.27 7.84 11.23
N ALA A 57 -0.58 7.79 12.53
CA ALA A 57 -1.93 7.98 13.04
C ALA A 57 -2.52 9.33 12.59
N SER A 58 -1.79 10.42 12.83
CA SER A 58 -2.23 11.77 12.44
C SER A 58 -2.46 11.91 10.95
N ALA A 59 -1.58 11.32 10.11
CA ALA A 59 -1.71 11.38 8.66
C ALA A 59 -2.96 10.66 8.14
N PHE A 60 -3.29 9.50 8.71
CA PHE A 60 -4.53 8.78 8.36
C PHE A 60 -5.77 9.54 8.82
N GLU A 61 -5.80 10.06 10.05
CA GLU A 61 -6.93 10.84 10.57
C GLU A 61 -7.16 12.13 9.76
N GLU A 62 -6.09 12.86 9.41
CA GLU A 62 -6.16 14.06 8.56
C GLU A 62 -6.66 13.77 7.15
N ALA A 63 -6.39 12.58 6.62
CA ALA A 63 -6.89 12.11 5.33
C ALA A 63 -8.35 11.58 5.39
N GLY A 64 -8.96 11.52 6.58
CA GLY A 64 -10.34 11.07 6.77
C GLY A 64 -10.50 9.56 7.00
N HIS A 65 -9.42 8.87 7.31
CA HIS A 65 -9.42 7.46 7.71
C HIS A 65 -9.47 7.31 9.23
N GLU A 66 -9.65 6.07 9.71
CA GLU A 66 -9.72 5.77 11.15
C GLU A 66 -8.48 5.00 11.60
N VAL A 67 -8.02 5.25 12.82
CA VAL A 67 -6.99 4.45 13.49
C VAL A 67 -7.68 3.48 14.43
N ALA A 68 -7.76 2.20 14.02
CA ALA A 68 -8.37 1.15 14.82
C ALA A 68 -7.59 0.88 16.12
N ILE A 69 -6.26 0.81 16.01
CA ILE A 69 -5.38 0.56 17.16
C ILE A 69 -3.93 0.96 16.85
N ARG A 70 -3.18 1.34 17.89
CA ARG A 70 -1.72 1.51 17.85
C ARG A 70 -1.07 0.60 18.88
N GLU A 71 -0.08 -0.15 18.43
CA GLU A 71 0.71 -1.04 19.30
C GLU A 71 2.21 -0.86 19.06
N LEU A 72 3.01 -1.31 20.02
CA LEU A 72 4.47 -1.33 19.93
C LEU A 72 4.97 -2.67 20.46
N VAL A 73 5.85 -3.31 19.71
CA VAL A 73 6.53 -4.57 20.08
C VAL A 73 8.03 -4.44 19.93
N PRO A 74 8.84 -5.23 20.64
CA PRO A 74 10.28 -5.28 20.42
C PRO A 74 10.63 -5.85 19.05
N ASP A 75 11.89 -5.69 18.64
CA ASP A 75 12.45 -6.29 17.42
C ASP A 75 12.69 -7.80 17.62
N ASP A 76 11.59 -8.54 17.82
CA ASP A 76 11.55 -9.99 17.96
C ASP A 76 10.67 -10.60 16.88
N PHE A 77 11.16 -11.65 16.24
CA PHE A 77 10.51 -12.28 15.10
C PHE A 77 9.10 -12.79 15.44
N ASP A 78 8.96 -13.51 16.56
CA ASP A 78 7.70 -14.15 16.95
C ASP A 78 6.69 -13.09 17.44
N ASP A 79 7.16 -12.06 18.15
CA ASP A 79 6.31 -10.95 18.60
C ASP A 79 5.77 -10.15 17.40
N VAL A 80 6.62 -9.80 16.42
CA VAL A 80 6.21 -9.10 15.20
C VAL A 80 5.21 -9.94 14.42
N GLN A 81 5.54 -11.22 14.13
CA GLN A 81 4.69 -12.09 13.34
C GLN A 81 3.31 -12.28 13.97
N SER A 82 3.27 -12.67 15.24
CA SER A 82 2.00 -12.95 15.93
C SER A 82 1.14 -11.70 16.10
N THR A 83 1.79 -10.53 16.26
CA THR A 83 1.03 -9.27 16.37
C THR A 83 0.45 -8.86 15.05
N VAL A 84 1.20 -8.96 13.94
CA VAL A 84 0.67 -8.62 12.59
C VAL A 84 -0.47 -9.56 12.21
N ASP A 85 -0.32 -10.88 12.39
CA ASP A 85 -1.38 -11.88 12.14
C ASP A 85 -2.66 -11.55 12.92
N ARG A 86 -2.54 -11.23 14.20
CA ARG A 86 -3.68 -10.83 15.03
C ARG A 86 -4.30 -9.52 14.60
N LEU A 87 -3.51 -8.54 14.17
CA LEU A 87 -4.00 -7.23 13.71
C LEU A 87 -4.70 -7.36 12.35
N ALA A 88 -4.18 -8.17 11.44
CA ALA A 88 -4.77 -8.42 10.13
C ALA A 88 -6.09 -9.18 10.22
N SER A 89 -6.22 -10.11 11.18
CA SER A 89 -7.43 -10.91 11.40
C SER A 89 -8.53 -10.18 12.20
N ARG A 90 -8.38 -8.87 12.51
CA ARG A 90 -9.40 -8.12 13.25
C ARG A 90 -10.54 -7.69 12.32
N GLU A 91 -11.78 -7.84 12.79
CA GLU A 91 -12.98 -7.41 12.05
C GLU A 91 -13.09 -5.88 11.87
N ASP A 92 -12.37 -5.11 12.69
CA ASP A 92 -12.35 -3.64 12.68
C ASP A 92 -11.05 -3.07 12.09
N THR A 93 -10.36 -3.83 11.25
CA THR A 93 -9.11 -3.42 10.59
C THR A 93 -9.18 -3.70 9.10
N ASP A 94 -9.04 -2.66 8.29
CA ASP A 94 -9.00 -2.74 6.82
C ASP A 94 -7.56 -2.79 6.27
N ALA A 95 -6.58 -2.38 7.06
CA ALA A 95 -5.17 -2.46 6.70
C ALA A 95 -4.26 -2.43 7.93
N VAL A 96 -3.06 -2.99 7.81
CA VAL A 96 -2.00 -2.93 8.82
C VAL A 96 -0.81 -2.16 8.27
N VAL A 97 -0.31 -1.19 9.02
CA VAL A 97 0.93 -0.46 8.71
C VAL A 97 1.93 -0.71 9.82
N THR A 98 3.08 -1.30 9.49
CA THR A 98 4.19 -1.44 10.43
C THR A 98 5.30 -0.45 10.14
N THR A 99 6.00 0.01 11.17
CA THR A 99 7.18 0.87 11.05
C THR A 99 8.30 0.38 11.96
N GLY A 100 9.50 0.26 11.41
CA GLY A 100 10.70 -0.24 12.11
C GLY A 100 11.10 -1.67 11.72
N GLY A 101 12.30 -2.07 12.11
CA GLY A 101 12.83 -3.42 11.89
C GLY A 101 13.02 -3.85 10.44
N THR A 102 13.11 -2.90 9.48
CA THR A 102 13.28 -3.21 8.04
C THR A 102 14.69 -2.93 7.51
N GLY A 103 15.64 -2.63 8.37
CA GLY A 103 17.04 -2.40 8.01
C GLY A 103 17.81 -3.71 7.75
N ILE A 104 19.13 -3.67 7.90
CA ILE A 104 20.03 -4.78 7.60
C ILE A 104 20.85 -5.23 8.82
N THR A 105 20.48 -4.77 10.02
CA THR A 105 21.13 -5.27 11.25
C THR A 105 20.54 -6.62 11.65
N PRO A 106 21.21 -7.40 12.50
CA PRO A 106 20.69 -8.70 12.94
C PRO A 106 19.32 -8.63 13.62
N ASP A 107 18.97 -7.49 14.22
CA ASP A 107 17.72 -7.28 14.93
C ASP A 107 16.59 -6.79 14.00
N ASP A 108 16.91 -6.43 12.77
CA ASP A 108 15.91 -6.05 11.77
C ASP A 108 15.24 -7.30 11.18
N VAL A 109 14.10 -7.70 11.73
CA VAL A 109 13.40 -8.96 11.41
C VAL A 109 12.01 -8.76 10.80
N THR A 110 11.52 -7.54 10.72
CA THR A 110 10.14 -7.26 10.30
C THR A 110 9.78 -7.86 8.93
N PRO A 111 10.57 -7.68 7.85
CA PRO A 111 10.22 -8.28 6.56
C PRO A 111 10.12 -9.81 6.63
N GLU A 112 11.09 -10.46 7.27
CA GLU A 112 11.14 -11.92 7.38
C GLU A 112 9.99 -12.49 8.21
N ALA A 113 9.53 -11.76 9.22
CA ALA A 113 8.41 -12.16 10.06
C ALA A 113 7.08 -12.03 9.31
N VAL A 114 6.89 -10.92 8.60
CA VAL A 114 5.61 -10.56 7.98
C VAL A 114 5.42 -11.26 6.63
N GLU A 115 6.47 -11.40 5.80
CA GLU A 115 6.37 -12.07 4.49
C GLU A 115 5.87 -13.53 4.59
N ARG A 116 6.01 -14.17 5.74
CA ARG A 116 5.50 -15.54 5.97
C ARG A 116 3.99 -15.61 6.14
N LEU A 117 3.35 -14.49 6.46
CA LEU A 117 1.91 -14.37 6.60
C LEU A 117 1.23 -14.11 5.26
N PHE A 118 1.96 -13.58 4.29
CA PHE A 118 1.36 -13.13 3.04
C PHE A 118 0.81 -14.27 2.18
N ASP A 119 -0.49 -14.26 1.93
CA ASP A 119 -1.14 -15.02 0.87
C ASP A 119 -0.73 -14.50 -0.51
N LYS A 120 -0.56 -13.18 -0.61
CA LYS A 120 -0.13 -12.50 -1.83
C LYS A 120 0.91 -11.42 -1.49
N GLN A 121 2.01 -11.40 -2.23
CA GLN A 121 3.00 -10.34 -2.12
C GLN A 121 2.64 -9.16 -3.05
N LEU A 122 2.93 -7.94 -2.60
CA LEU A 122 2.81 -6.70 -3.39
C LEU A 122 4.20 -6.12 -3.68
N PRO A 123 4.99 -6.73 -4.58
CA PRO A 123 6.39 -6.32 -4.83
C PRO A 123 6.49 -4.88 -5.33
N GLY A 124 5.47 -4.40 -6.05
CA GLY A 124 5.39 -3.02 -6.55
C GLY A 124 5.49 -1.96 -5.45
N PHE A 125 5.02 -2.25 -4.24
CA PHE A 125 5.17 -1.35 -3.10
C PHE A 125 6.64 -1.08 -2.78
N GLY A 126 7.42 -2.13 -2.57
CA GLY A 126 8.85 -2.00 -2.26
C GLY A 126 9.66 -1.41 -3.42
N GLU A 127 9.29 -1.70 -4.65
CA GLU A 127 9.92 -1.13 -5.85
C GLU A 127 9.68 0.38 -5.92
N LEU A 128 8.43 0.83 -5.79
CA LEU A 128 8.04 2.23 -5.80
C LEU A 128 8.66 2.99 -4.62
N PHE A 129 8.60 2.41 -3.42
CA PHE A 129 9.21 3.00 -2.23
C PHE A 129 10.71 3.25 -2.42
N ARG A 130 11.46 2.28 -2.94
CA ARG A 130 12.90 2.44 -3.20
C ARG A 130 13.19 3.43 -4.32
N GLN A 131 12.35 3.51 -5.34
CA GLN A 131 12.46 4.48 -6.42
C GLN A 131 12.30 5.92 -5.91
N LEU A 132 11.28 6.18 -5.10
CA LEU A 132 11.03 7.49 -4.50
C LEU A 132 12.12 7.84 -3.47
N SER A 133 12.48 6.90 -2.61
CA SER A 133 13.56 7.06 -1.63
C SER A 133 14.92 7.37 -2.30
N TYR A 134 15.19 6.81 -3.49
CA TYR A 134 16.41 7.13 -4.24
C TYR A 134 16.49 8.60 -4.63
N GLN A 135 15.38 9.26 -4.90
CA GLN A 135 15.34 10.69 -5.23
C GLN A 135 15.73 11.56 -4.03
N GLU A 136 15.45 11.10 -2.80
CA GLU A 136 15.76 11.83 -1.57
C GLU A 136 17.17 11.52 -1.03
N VAL A 137 17.52 10.23 -0.94
CA VAL A 137 18.71 9.77 -0.23
C VAL A 137 19.74 9.08 -1.14
N GLY A 138 19.49 9.01 -2.44
CA GLY A 138 20.37 8.39 -3.42
C GLY A 138 20.55 6.89 -3.17
N THR A 139 21.77 6.39 -3.38
CA THR A 139 22.09 4.96 -3.26
C THR A 139 21.89 4.37 -1.86
N LYS A 140 21.69 5.18 -0.83
CA LYS A 140 21.36 4.68 0.52
C LYS A 140 20.03 3.91 0.54
N SER A 141 19.14 4.17 -0.41
CA SER A 141 17.87 3.45 -0.57
C SER A 141 18.03 1.94 -0.77
N ILE A 142 19.22 1.46 -1.19
CA ILE A 142 19.50 0.02 -1.34
C ILE A 142 19.38 -0.76 -0.01
N GLY A 143 19.56 -0.08 1.12
CA GLY A 143 19.44 -0.69 2.44
C GLY A 143 17.99 -0.81 2.93
N SER A 144 17.01 -0.28 2.19
CA SER A 144 15.60 -0.38 2.56
C SER A 144 15.00 -1.71 2.10
N ARG A 145 14.40 -2.43 3.04
CA ARG A 145 13.67 -3.68 2.80
C ARG A 145 12.16 -3.52 3.01
N ALA A 146 11.64 -2.31 2.70
CA ALA A 146 10.20 -2.08 2.71
C ALA A 146 9.47 -3.08 1.81
N VAL A 147 8.44 -3.73 2.35
CA VAL A 147 7.63 -4.78 1.69
C VAL A 147 6.15 -4.57 1.98
N ALA A 148 5.29 -5.12 1.14
CA ALA A 148 3.86 -5.22 1.41
C ALA A 148 3.29 -6.51 0.83
N GLY A 149 2.16 -6.92 1.38
CA GLY A 149 1.40 -8.09 0.95
C GLY A 149 -0.03 -8.03 1.45
N VAL A 150 -0.74 -9.13 1.27
CA VAL A 150 -2.09 -9.34 1.78
C VAL A 150 -2.06 -10.57 2.67
N ASP A 151 -2.59 -10.46 3.87
CA ASP A 151 -2.75 -11.51 4.86
C ASP A 151 -4.22 -11.58 5.26
N ASP A 152 -4.86 -12.74 5.04
CA ASP A 152 -6.28 -12.99 5.32
C ASP A 152 -7.23 -11.87 4.80
N GLY A 153 -6.98 -11.40 3.56
CA GLY A 153 -7.78 -10.34 2.95
C GLY A 153 -7.44 -8.92 3.40
N THR A 154 -6.45 -8.73 4.26
CA THR A 154 -6.03 -7.42 4.80
C THR A 154 -4.67 -7.02 4.23
N PRO A 155 -4.53 -5.85 3.58
CA PRO A 155 -3.25 -5.31 3.15
C PRO A 155 -2.35 -5.00 4.35
N VAL A 156 -1.09 -5.42 4.26
CA VAL A 156 -0.06 -5.17 5.28
C VAL A 156 1.12 -4.47 4.62
N PHE A 157 1.53 -3.33 5.17
CA PHE A 157 2.63 -2.50 4.67
C PHE A 157 3.73 -2.39 5.74
N CYS A 158 4.96 -2.67 5.36
CA CYS A 158 6.12 -2.57 6.26
C CYS A 158 7.06 -1.45 5.82
N LEU A 159 7.17 -0.41 6.64
CA LEU A 159 7.97 0.79 6.40
C LEU A 159 9.21 0.83 7.30
N PRO A 160 10.30 1.46 6.85
CA PRO A 160 11.43 1.77 7.71
C PRO A 160 11.04 2.71 8.87
N GLY A 161 11.74 2.61 10.01
CA GLY A 161 11.44 3.36 11.23
C GLY A 161 11.90 4.83 11.23
N SER A 162 12.51 5.36 10.17
CA SER A 162 12.91 6.77 10.11
C SER A 162 11.73 7.66 9.70
N GLU A 163 11.62 8.85 10.30
CA GLU A 163 10.54 9.80 10.02
C GLU A 163 10.38 10.09 8.52
N ASN A 164 11.48 10.35 7.81
CA ASN A 164 11.44 10.65 6.38
C ASN A 164 10.91 9.45 5.56
N ALA A 165 11.32 8.23 5.91
CA ALA A 165 10.87 7.02 5.23
C ALA A 165 9.38 6.74 5.50
N VAL A 166 8.93 6.98 6.73
CA VAL A 166 7.52 6.88 7.11
C VAL A 166 6.69 7.89 6.34
N ARG A 167 7.11 9.16 6.34
CA ARG A 167 6.44 10.23 5.60
C ARG A 167 6.32 9.87 4.12
N LEU A 168 7.42 9.51 3.48
CA LEU A 168 7.44 9.12 2.08
C LEU A 168 6.46 7.97 1.78
N GLY A 169 6.51 6.90 2.56
CA GLY A 169 5.66 5.74 2.35
C GLY A 169 4.18 6.02 2.57
N ILE A 170 3.85 6.81 3.58
CA ILE A 170 2.47 7.17 3.91
C ILE A 170 1.91 8.15 2.89
N GLU A 171 2.56 9.31 2.67
CA GLU A 171 2.01 10.38 1.84
C GLU A 171 1.99 10.03 0.34
N GLU A 172 3.07 9.40 -0.16
CA GLU A 172 3.26 9.20 -1.60
C GLU A 172 2.74 7.84 -2.11
N ILE A 173 2.51 6.86 -1.21
CA ILE A 173 2.16 5.51 -1.64
C ILE A 173 0.89 5.01 -0.95
N ILE A 174 0.87 4.97 0.40
CA ILE A 174 -0.19 4.24 1.10
C ILE A 174 -1.50 5.04 1.11
N LEU A 175 -1.48 6.30 1.53
CA LEU A 175 -2.69 7.12 1.58
C LEU A 175 -3.41 7.26 0.23
N PRO A 176 -2.71 7.46 -0.91
CA PRO A 176 -3.38 7.51 -2.22
C PRO A 176 -4.10 6.23 -2.62
N GLU A 177 -3.63 5.06 -2.13
CA GLU A 177 -4.07 3.75 -2.61
C GLU A 177 -4.79 2.91 -1.55
N ILE A 178 -4.84 3.34 -0.29
CA ILE A 178 -5.32 2.51 0.83
C ILE A 178 -6.76 2.05 0.63
N GLY A 179 -7.66 2.94 0.22
CA GLY A 179 -9.06 2.60 0.00
C GLY A 179 -9.25 1.59 -1.13
N HIS A 180 -8.47 1.76 -2.20
CA HIS A 180 -8.48 0.84 -3.34
C HIS A 180 -7.93 -0.54 -2.97
N LEU A 181 -6.76 -0.59 -2.34
CA LEU A 181 -6.11 -1.85 -1.97
C LEU A 181 -6.89 -2.63 -0.90
N ALA A 182 -7.45 -1.94 0.10
CA ALA A 182 -8.33 -2.57 1.09
C ALA A 182 -9.59 -3.15 0.43
N GLY A 183 -10.26 -2.38 -0.43
CA GLY A 183 -11.43 -2.86 -1.15
C GLY A 183 -11.15 -4.03 -2.11
N LEU A 184 -9.96 -4.07 -2.72
CA LEU A 184 -9.54 -5.21 -3.56
C LEU A 184 -9.22 -6.46 -2.74
N ALA A 185 -8.53 -6.29 -1.62
CA ALA A 185 -8.08 -7.42 -0.79
C ALA A 185 -9.25 -8.12 -0.08
N ALA A 186 -10.27 -7.37 0.36
CA ALA A 186 -11.44 -7.87 1.06
C ALA A 186 -12.45 -8.61 0.16
N ARG A 187 -12.19 -8.75 -1.15
CA ARG A 187 -13.12 -9.46 -2.06
C ARG A 187 -13.10 -10.96 -1.79
N GLU A 188 -14.24 -11.49 -1.37
CA GLU A 188 -14.53 -12.92 -1.43
C GLU A 188 -14.76 -13.34 -2.90
N GLU A 189 -14.28 -14.52 -3.29
CA GLU A 189 -14.53 -15.11 -4.63
C GLU A 189 -15.99 -15.58 -4.81
#